data_86ea7942fb1e438f32b3e2038d87aeb8
#
_entry.id   86ea7942fb1e438f32b3e2038d87aeb8
#
_cell.length_a   1.000
_cell.length_b   1.000
_cell.length_c   1.000
_cell.angle_alpha   90.00
_cell.angle_beta   90.00
_cell.angle_gamma   90.00
#
_symmetry.space_group_name_H-M   'P 1'
#
loop_
_entity.id
_entity.type
_entity.pdbx_description
1 polymer ?
#
loop_
_entity_poly.entity_id
_entity_poly.type
_entity_poly.pdbx_seq_one_letter_code
_entity_poly.pdbx_strand_id
1 'polypeptide(L)'
;MKKLYVAAMIVGLAILFLVVNKEKTALLAPQEPENPFEEIIKQENKKEEKPKLTVAEAVSKIDRISLKENVEYLASNELEGRMSGKKGNKIAADFIKKRFEKYDLATEYDKFSIKRINPGPKNEIGDDFTQNIYTWIEGNDLVLKDEIVVIGAHMDHIGYGPSYSRYGSNRIHNGADDNASGTAALIEIAEAFAAMKGQNKRTVVIMAFSAEEMGLKGSLHYVNNPKFPKGNPDIKKHVFMLNMDMIGYLGKSKTAVFDDGSSSPDIGFIIKQLSEKYSFAKSVTLRGSGGSDHAPFYNKKIPVAFLHTGLHDYYHTPKDTADRINYDGLEKMTRYGFELAWNVCNAVERVEFDYGSFTEMDYSHDHGQKDMPLEVTP
;
A
#
# COMPACT_ATOMS: atom_id res chain seq x y z
N MET A 1 -11.05 44.58 22.74
CA MET A 1 -11.15 43.56 23.79
C MET A 1 -12.36 43.73 24.70
N LYS A 2 -12.75 44.94 25.17
CA LYS A 2 -13.91 45.13 26.08
C LYS A 2 -15.26 44.73 25.47
N LYS A 3 -15.51 44.87 24.16
CA LYS A 3 -16.78 44.51 23.52
C LYS A 3 -17.02 43.00 23.38
N LEU A 4 -15.96 42.16 23.38
CA LEU A 4 -16.10 40.69 23.30
C LEU A 4 -16.52 40.08 24.64
N TYR A 5 -16.08 40.65 25.77
CA TYR A 5 -16.42 40.15 27.11
C TYR A 5 -17.87 40.47 27.50
N VAL A 6 -18.44 41.58 27.03
CA VAL A 6 -19.82 41.92 27.28
C VAL A 6 -20.78 40.98 26.51
N ALA A 7 -20.44 40.62 25.27
CA ALA A 7 -21.23 39.67 24.48
C ALA A 7 -21.25 38.27 25.10
N ALA A 8 -20.09 37.78 25.58
CA ALA A 8 -19.98 36.48 26.24
C ALA A 8 -20.78 36.42 27.57
N MET A 9 -20.79 37.50 28.32
CA MET A 9 -21.55 37.60 29.57
C MET A 9 -23.05 37.60 29.36
N ILE A 10 -23.57 38.28 28.29
CA ILE A 10 -24.97 38.31 27.94
C ILE A 10 -25.46 36.94 27.47
N VAL A 11 -24.66 36.21 26.67
CA VAL A 11 -24.99 34.87 26.24
C VAL A 11 -24.98 33.88 27.42
N GLY A 12 -24.04 33.98 28.33
CA GLY A 12 -24.00 33.17 29.55
C GLY A 12 -25.20 33.36 30.47
N LEU A 13 -25.64 34.62 30.66
CA LEU A 13 -26.83 34.94 31.44
C LEU A 13 -28.14 34.47 30.77
N ALA A 14 -28.22 34.55 29.45
CA ALA A 14 -29.37 34.06 28.70
C ALA A 14 -29.50 32.50 28.78
N ILE A 15 -28.38 31.80 28.71
CA ILE A 15 -28.38 30.33 28.87
C ILE A 15 -28.75 29.93 30.31
N LEU A 16 -28.27 30.65 31.32
CA LEU A 16 -28.60 30.35 32.71
C LEU A 16 -30.09 30.62 33.00
N PHE A 17 -30.67 31.68 32.40
CA PHE A 17 -32.12 32.01 32.54
C PHE A 17 -33.01 30.98 31.82
N LEU A 18 -32.54 30.43 30.70
CA LEU A 18 -33.24 29.35 29.95
C LEU A 18 -33.20 28.03 30.71
N VAL A 19 -32.07 27.70 31.36
CA VAL A 19 -31.94 26.46 32.14
C VAL A 19 -32.81 26.53 33.42
N VAL A 20 -32.81 27.66 34.15
CA VAL A 20 -33.61 27.82 35.39
C VAL A 20 -35.11 27.85 35.11
N ASN A 21 -35.54 28.42 33.99
CA ASN A 21 -36.95 28.39 33.59
C ASN A 21 -37.39 27.02 33.05
N LYS A 22 -36.48 26.22 32.48
CA LYS A 22 -36.78 24.85 32.02
C LYS A 22 -37.06 23.92 33.19
N GLU A 23 -36.35 24.08 34.31
CA GLU A 23 -36.60 23.27 35.50
C GLU A 23 -37.89 23.61 36.24
N LYS A 24 -38.37 24.90 36.17
CA LYS A 24 -39.64 25.27 36.78
C LYS A 24 -40.88 24.89 35.97
N THR A 25 -40.77 24.74 34.65
CA THR A 25 -41.85 24.29 33.76
C THR A 25 -41.98 22.77 33.70
N ALA A 26 -40.93 22.01 34.06
CA ALA A 26 -40.95 20.54 34.05
C ALA A 26 -41.83 19.92 35.17
N LEU A 27 -42.26 20.71 36.17
CA LEU A 27 -43.07 20.23 37.31
C LEU A 27 -44.57 20.29 37.08
N LEU A 28 -45.06 20.79 35.93
CA LEU A 28 -46.50 20.99 35.65
C LEU A 28 -46.94 20.59 34.21
N ALA A 29 -46.09 19.93 33.45
CA ALA A 29 -46.49 19.43 32.13
C ALA A 29 -47.14 18.03 32.26
N PRO A 30 -48.29 17.77 31.60
CA PRO A 30 -48.76 16.39 31.44
C PRO A 30 -47.70 15.58 30.75
N GLN A 31 -47.42 14.37 31.24
CA GLN A 31 -46.55 13.42 30.53
C GLN A 31 -47.17 13.19 29.13
N GLU A 32 -46.50 13.67 28.11
CA GLU A 32 -46.82 13.25 26.74
C GLU A 32 -46.68 11.72 26.66
N PRO A 33 -47.63 11.03 25.99
CA PRO A 33 -47.51 9.60 25.82
C PRO A 33 -46.19 9.32 25.09
N GLU A 34 -45.38 8.43 25.65
CA GLU A 34 -44.11 7.98 25.04
C GLU A 34 -44.37 7.59 23.57
N ASN A 35 -43.71 8.27 22.65
CA ASN A 35 -43.87 8.05 21.23
C ASN A 35 -43.32 6.62 20.93
N PRO A 36 -44.18 5.66 20.56
CA PRO A 36 -43.73 4.29 20.29
C PRO A 36 -42.73 4.21 19.15
N PHE A 37 -42.58 5.23 18.33
CA PHE A 37 -41.57 5.34 17.29
C PHE A 37 -40.20 5.72 17.83
N GLU A 38 -40.05 6.35 19.00
CA GLU A 38 -38.75 6.64 19.58
C GLU A 38 -38.01 5.38 20.05
N GLU A 39 -38.74 4.39 20.54
CA GLU A 39 -38.11 3.08 20.87
C GLU A 39 -37.70 2.32 19.61
N ILE A 40 -38.47 2.38 18.54
CA ILE A 40 -38.16 1.78 17.26
C ILE A 40 -36.93 2.49 16.67
N ILE A 41 -36.86 3.82 16.69
CA ILE A 41 -35.68 4.59 16.24
C ILE A 41 -34.46 4.30 17.12
N LYS A 42 -34.64 4.13 18.43
CA LYS A 42 -33.55 3.70 19.34
C LYS A 42 -33.10 2.26 19.10
N GLN A 43 -34.00 1.39 18.67
CA GLN A 43 -33.66 -0.01 18.31
C GLN A 43 -33.03 -0.12 16.91
N GLU A 44 -33.51 0.68 15.93
CA GLU A 44 -32.87 0.74 14.60
C GLU A 44 -31.50 1.43 14.63
N ASN A 45 -31.25 2.38 15.53
CA ASN A 45 -29.96 3.01 15.73
C ASN A 45 -29.00 2.18 16.61
N LYS A 46 -29.44 1.13 17.27
CA LYS A 46 -28.59 0.04 17.76
C LYS A 46 -28.29 -0.95 16.64
N LYS A 47 -27.75 -0.50 15.51
CA LYS A 47 -26.86 -1.37 14.73
C LYS A 47 -25.76 -1.78 15.69
N GLU A 48 -25.71 -3.07 16.03
CA GLU A 48 -24.61 -3.65 16.78
C GLU A 48 -23.33 -3.18 16.11
N GLU A 49 -22.63 -2.20 16.73
CA GLU A 49 -21.27 -1.87 16.29
C GLU A 49 -20.46 -3.16 16.46
N LYS A 50 -20.12 -3.79 15.35
CA LYS A 50 -19.21 -4.93 15.39
C LYS A 50 -17.98 -4.52 16.22
N PRO A 51 -17.55 -5.36 17.15
CA PRO A 51 -16.39 -5.01 17.99
C PRO A 51 -15.21 -4.64 17.08
N LYS A 52 -14.59 -3.50 17.36
CA LYS A 52 -13.44 -3.02 16.59
C LYS A 52 -12.28 -3.99 16.79
N LEU A 53 -11.71 -4.46 15.69
CA LEU A 53 -10.52 -5.32 15.74
C LEU A 53 -9.30 -4.53 16.24
N THR A 54 -8.49 -5.18 17.03
CA THR A 54 -7.15 -4.69 17.39
C THR A 54 -6.19 -4.88 16.21
N VAL A 55 -5.08 -4.13 16.21
CA VAL A 55 -4.00 -4.31 15.23
C VAL A 55 -3.45 -5.74 15.27
N ALA A 56 -3.30 -6.33 16.45
CA ALA A 56 -2.82 -7.71 16.61
C ALA A 56 -3.77 -8.73 15.95
N GLU A 57 -5.08 -8.55 16.09
CA GLU A 57 -6.08 -9.40 15.43
C GLU A 57 -6.07 -9.23 13.91
N ALA A 58 -5.87 -8.01 13.41
CA ALA A 58 -5.73 -7.78 11.97
C ALA A 58 -4.45 -8.41 11.41
N VAL A 59 -3.31 -8.25 12.10
CA VAL A 59 -2.04 -8.90 11.77
C VAL A 59 -2.18 -10.43 11.74
N SER A 60 -2.98 -11.02 12.63
CA SER A 60 -3.20 -12.46 12.65
C SER A 60 -3.98 -13.01 11.46
N LYS A 61 -4.67 -12.15 10.70
CA LYS A 61 -5.35 -12.52 9.45
C LYS A 61 -4.38 -12.75 8.30
N ILE A 62 -3.20 -12.12 8.34
CA ILE A 62 -2.15 -12.34 7.36
C ILE A 62 -1.62 -13.76 7.56
N ASP A 63 -1.93 -14.62 6.60
CA ASP A 63 -1.75 -16.06 6.71
C ASP A 63 -0.77 -16.60 5.67
N ARG A 64 0.16 -17.43 6.14
CA ARG A 64 1.19 -18.06 5.31
C ARG A 64 0.61 -18.95 4.22
N ILE A 65 -0.51 -19.63 4.47
CA ILE A 65 -1.13 -20.54 3.51
C ILE A 65 -1.71 -19.72 2.35
N SER A 66 -2.46 -18.67 2.64
CA SER A 66 -2.98 -17.73 1.64
C SER A 66 -1.86 -17.05 0.85
N LEU A 67 -0.79 -16.60 1.51
CA LEU A 67 0.39 -16.04 0.83
C LEU A 67 0.99 -17.06 -0.15
N LYS A 68 1.13 -18.31 0.27
CA LYS A 68 1.65 -19.39 -0.58
C LYS A 68 0.75 -19.64 -1.80
N GLU A 69 -0.55 -19.77 -1.60
CA GLU A 69 -1.52 -19.96 -2.68
C GLU A 69 -1.48 -18.82 -3.70
N ASN A 70 -1.37 -17.57 -3.22
CA ASN A 70 -1.29 -16.40 -4.07
C ASN A 70 0.01 -16.37 -4.89
N VAL A 71 1.16 -16.68 -4.26
CA VAL A 71 2.47 -16.75 -4.96
C VAL A 71 2.46 -17.90 -5.97
N GLU A 72 2.01 -19.10 -5.59
CA GLU A 72 1.97 -20.27 -6.49
C GLU A 72 1.11 -20.01 -7.72
N TYR A 73 -0.03 -19.32 -7.56
CA TYR A 73 -0.87 -18.95 -8.69
C TYR A 73 -0.20 -17.88 -9.57
N LEU A 74 0.23 -16.76 -8.97
CA LEU A 74 0.85 -15.64 -9.70
C LEU A 74 2.13 -16.07 -10.43
N ALA A 75 2.93 -16.97 -9.84
CA ALA A 75 4.16 -17.49 -10.43
C ALA A 75 3.93 -18.79 -11.25
N SER A 76 2.67 -19.15 -11.54
CA SER A 76 2.39 -20.34 -12.34
C SER A 76 2.73 -20.14 -13.82
N ASN A 77 2.98 -21.26 -14.51
CA ASN A 77 3.20 -21.25 -15.96
C ASN A 77 1.98 -20.76 -16.76
N GLU A 78 0.78 -20.83 -16.18
CA GLU A 78 -0.46 -20.35 -16.79
C GLU A 78 -0.41 -18.83 -17.07
N LEU A 79 0.31 -18.09 -16.22
CA LEU A 79 0.45 -16.64 -16.35
C LEU A 79 1.65 -16.23 -17.22
N GLU A 80 2.38 -17.19 -17.80
CA GLU A 80 3.42 -16.93 -18.80
C GLU A 80 4.42 -15.84 -18.39
N GLY A 81 4.73 -15.74 -17.07
CA GLY A 81 5.64 -14.73 -16.53
C GLY A 81 5.08 -13.30 -16.57
N ARG A 82 3.78 -13.12 -16.64
CA ARG A 82 3.02 -11.86 -16.40
C ARG A 82 3.50 -10.59 -17.11
N MET A 83 4.14 -10.74 -18.27
CA MET A 83 4.68 -9.59 -19.01
C MET A 83 3.58 -8.57 -19.34
N SER A 84 3.84 -7.31 -19.04
CA SER A 84 2.91 -6.20 -19.30
C SER A 84 2.49 -6.10 -20.76
N GLY A 85 1.18 -5.89 -20.98
CA GLY A 85 0.55 -5.90 -22.32
C GLY A 85 0.33 -7.30 -22.89
N LYS A 86 0.63 -8.38 -22.14
CA LYS A 86 0.39 -9.76 -22.54
C LYS A 86 -0.76 -10.40 -21.75
N LYS A 87 -1.21 -11.55 -22.21
CA LYS A 87 -2.34 -12.30 -21.62
C LYS A 87 -2.12 -12.60 -20.13
N GLY A 88 -0.93 -13.07 -19.76
CA GLY A 88 -0.63 -13.42 -18.37
C GLY A 88 -0.74 -12.24 -17.40
N ASN A 89 -0.34 -11.04 -17.80
CA ASN A 89 -0.51 -9.84 -16.99
C ASN A 89 -2.00 -9.47 -16.78
N LYS A 90 -2.84 -9.63 -17.81
CA LYS A 90 -4.30 -9.43 -17.70
C LYS A 90 -4.93 -10.42 -16.72
N ILE A 91 -4.52 -11.70 -16.81
CA ILE A 91 -5.01 -12.77 -15.90
C ILE A 91 -4.58 -12.42 -14.46
N ALA A 92 -3.35 -11.98 -14.24
CA ALA A 92 -2.87 -11.55 -12.92
C ALA A 92 -3.70 -10.38 -12.37
N ALA A 93 -3.96 -9.36 -13.20
CA ALA A 93 -4.79 -8.22 -12.80
C ALA A 93 -6.23 -8.65 -12.42
N ASP A 94 -6.85 -9.53 -13.22
CA ASP A 94 -8.19 -10.06 -12.94
C ASP A 94 -8.22 -10.91 -11.66
N PHE A 95 -7.15 -11.67 -11.40
CA PHE A 95 -7.00 -12.43 -10.16
C PHE A 95 -6.92 -11.50 -8.94
N ILE A 96 -6.07 -10.49 -8.99
CA ILE A 96 -5.92 -9.50 -7.90
C ILE A 96 -7.26 -8.80 -7.65
N LYS A 97 -7.95 -8.38 -8.72
CA LYS A 97 -9.29 -7.78 -8.62
C LYS A 97 -10.26 -8.66 -7.85
N LYS A 98 -10.36 -9.94 -8.22
CA LYS A 98 -11.24 -10.91 -7.54
C LYS A 98 -10.88 -11.08 -6.06
N ARG A 99 -9.57 -11.02 -5.71
CA ARG A 99 -9.13 -11.10 -4.32
C ARG A 99 -9.57 -9.87 -3.54
N PHE A 100 -9.42 -8.66 -4.07
CA PHE A 100 -9.88 -7.44 -3.43
C PHE A 100 -11.41 -7.41 -3.27
N GLU A 101 -12.15 -7.79 -4.31
CA GLU A 101 -13.62 -7.85 -4.29
C GLU A 101 -14.14 -8.88 -3.28
N LYS A 102 -13.41 -9.98 -3.05
CA LYS A 102 -13.74 -10.97 -2.00
C LYS A 102 -13.78 -10.34 -0.60
N TYR A 103 -13.00 -9.27 -0.38
CA TYR A 103 -12.95 -8.54 0.88
C TYR A 103 -13.90 -7.32 0.92
N ASP A 104 -14.89 -7.27 0.01
CA ASP A 104 -15.84 -6.16 -0.12
C ASP A 104 -15.15 -4.80 -0.36
N LEU A 105 -14.09 -4.81 -1.13
CA LEU A 105 -13.33 -3.64 -1.53
C LEU A 105 -13.66 -3.24 -2.98
N ALA A 106 -14.07 -1.97 -3.16
CA ALA A 106 -14.23 -1.40 -4.50
C ALA A 106 -12.88 -1.39 -5.23
N THR A 107 -12.85 -1.88 -6.48
CA THR A 107 -11.62 -2.07 -7.23
C THR A 107 -11.74 -1.51 -8.63
N GLU A 108 -10.74 -0.76 -9.06
CA GLU A 108 -10.70 -0.11 -10.37
C GLU A 108 -9.39 -0.44 -11.12
N TYR A 109 -9.47 -0.39 -12.46
CA TYR A 109 -8.31 -0.43 -13.35
C TYR A 109 -7.91 0.99 -13.74
N ASP A 110 -6.61 1.27 -13.71
CA ASP A 110 -6.01 2.50 -14.23
C ASP A 110 -5.20 2.18 -15.48
N LYS A 111 -5.82 2.31 -16.66
CA LYS A 111 -5.24 1.94 -17.96
C LYS A 111 -4.30 3.02 -18.46
N PHE A 112 -3.15 2.60 -19.02
CA PHE A 112 -2.18 3.50 -19.63
C PHE A 112 -1.44 2.85 -20.80
N SER A 113 -0.81 3.68 -21.63
CA SER A 113 -0.04 3.24 -22.79
C SER A 113 1.38 2.85 -22.41
N ILE A 114 1.85 1.72 -22.96
CA ILE A 114 3.21 1.20 -22.84
C ILE A 114 3.94 1.16 -24.18
N LYS A 115 3.65 2.09 -25.10
CA LYS A 115 4.28 2.09 -26.42
C LYS A 115 5.77 1.75 -26.31
N ARG A 116 6.15 0.66 -26.96
CA ARG A 116 7.55 0.23 -27.04
C ARG A 116 8.26 1.10 -28.07
N ILE A 117 9.41 1.66 -27.69
CA ILE A 117 10.29 2.41 -28.61
C ILE A 117 10.94 1.45 -29.63
N ASN A 118 11.17 0.18 -29.21
CA ASN A 118 11.63 -0.90 -30.09
C ASN A 118 10.74 -2.12 -29.85
N PRO A 119 9.86 -2.49 -30.77
CA PRO A 119 9.19 -3.77 -30.70
C PRO A 119 10.26 -4.88 -30.80
N GLY A 120 10.28 -5.77 -29.82
CA GLY A 120 11.09 -7.01 -29.87
C GLY A 120 10.76 -7.86 -31.11
N PRO A 121 11.27 -9.10 -31.23
CA PRO A 121 11.03 -9.96 -32.38
C PRO A 121 9.54 -10.01 -32.73
N LYS A 122 9.22 -10.02 -34.02
CA LYS A 122 7.84 -9.88 -34.58
C LYS A 122 6.78 -10.82 -33.98
N ASN A 123 7.17 -11.84 -33.23
CA ASN A 123 6.25 -12.82 -32.63
C ASN A 123 5.78 -12.44 -31.20
N GLU A 124 6.22 -11.31 -30.64
CA GLU A 124 5.87 -10.85 -29.31
C GLU A 124 5.04 -9.56 -29.27
N ILE A 125 4.13 -9.38 -30.24
CA ILE A 125 3.22 -8.25 -30.23
C ILE A 125 2.26 -8.40 -29.04
N GLY A 126 2.50 -7.61 -27.99
CA GLY A 126 1.53 -7.39 -26.90
C GLY A 126 0.70 -6.15 -27.21
N ASP A 127 -0.32 -5.89 -26.41
CA ASP A 127 -1.05 -4.65 -26.51
C ASP A 127 -0.14 -3.46 -26.19
N ASP A 128 -0.40 -2.33 -26.84
CA ASP A 128 0.24 -1.04 -26.52
C ASP A 128 -0.25 -0.46 -25.17
N PHE A 129 -1.08 -1.20 -24.45
CA PHE A 129 -1.72 -0.77 -23.21
C PHE A 129 -1.60 -1.85 -22.15
N THR A 130 -1.45 -1.39 -20.90
CA THR A 130 -1.58 -2.19 -19.70
C THR A 130 -2.38 -1.42 -18.65
N GLN A 131 -2.48 -1.94 -17.43
CA GLN A 131 -3.22 -1.27 -16.35
C GLN A 131 -2.59 -1.54 -15.00
N ASN A 132 -2.56 -0.52 -14.15
CA ASN A 132 -2.52 -0.73 -12.72
C ASN A 132 -3.89 -1.22 -12.24
N ILE A 133 -3.92 -1.90 -11.12
CA ILE A 133 -5.16 -2.23 -10.43
C ILE A 133 -5.07 -1.73 -8.99
N TYR A 134 -6.13 -1.09 -8.50
CA TYR A 134 -6.13 -0.53 -7.16
C TYR A 134 -7.49 -0.67 -6.48
N THR A 135 -7.41 -0.74 -5.17
CA THR A 135 -8.53 -0.60 -4.25
C THR A 135 -8.23 0.46 -3.20
N TRP A 136 -9.21 0.86 -2.41
CA TRP A 136 -9.01 1.84 -1.34
C TRP A 136 -9.95 1.62 -0.16
N ILE A 137 -9.49 2.07 1.00
CA ILE A 137 -10.28 2.17 2.21
C ILE A 137 -10.27 3.64 2.66
N GLU A 138 -11.44 4.29 2.62
CA GLU A 138 -11.58 5.69 2.99
C GLU A 138 -11.23 5.90 4.47
N GLY A 139 -10.53 6.98 4.77
CA GLY A 139 -10.23 7.39 6.14
C GLY A 139 -11.47 7.86 6.89
N ASN A 140 -11.48 7.65 8.20
CA ASN A 140 -12.61 8.04 9.04
C ASN A 140 -12.44 9.39 9.76
N ASP A 141 -11.24 9.98 9.72
CA ASP A 141 -10.99 11.30 10.29
C ASP A 141 -11.47 12.40 9.33
N LEU A 142 -12.18 13.41 9.86
CA LEU A 142 -12.79 14.45 9.03
C LEU A 142 -11.77 15.33 8.28
N VAL A 143 -10.55 15.43 8.79
CA VAL A 143 -9.45 16.24 8.23
C VAL A 143 -8.45 15.35 7.48
N LEU A 144 -8.00 14.26 8.13
CA LEU A 144 -6.92 13.43 7.62
C LEU A 144 -7.36 12.47 6.51
N LYS A 145 -8.65 12.22 6.31
CA LYS A 145 -9.15 11.32 5.25
C LYS A 145 -8.73 11.73 3.84
N ASP A 146 -8.45 13.02 3.62
CA ASP A 146 -7.97 13.53 2.34
C ASP A 146 -6.45 13.35 2.15
N GLU A 147 -5.73 12.90 3.17
CA GLU A 147 -4.34 12.49 3.07
C GLU A 147 -4.27 11.00 2.69
N ILE A 148 -3.38 10.70 1.74
CA ILE A 148 -3.35 9.39 1.09
C ILE A 148 -2.07 8.64 1.46
N VAL A 149 -2.26 7.44 1.99
CA VAL A 149 -1.21 6.44 2.18
C VAL A 149 -1.32 5.42 1.04
N VAL A 150 -0.25 5.24 0.26
CA VAL A 150 -0.19 4.26 -0.82
C VAL A 150 0.58 3.03 -0.35
N ILE A 151 0.07 1.84 -0.65
CA ILE A 151 0.77 0.57 -0.48
C ILE A 151 0.84 -0.07 -1.85
N GLY A 152 2.03 -0.39 -2.33
CA GLY A 152 2.26 -0.85 -3.69
C GLY A 152 3.17 -2.06 -3.80
N ALA A 153 2.96 -2.80 -4.87
CA ALA A 153 3.84 -3.84 -5.40
C ALA A 153 3.59 -3.96 -6.90
N HIS A 154 4.59 -4.30 -7.70
CA HIS A 154 4.33 -4.57 -9.10
C HIS A 154 3.85 -6.01 -9.32
N MET A 155 2.93 -6.18 -10.26
CA MET A 155 2.33 -7.48 -10.58
C MET A 155 2.90 -8.10 -11.86
N ASP A 156 3.57 -7.33 -12.68
CA ASP A 156 4.20 -7.79 -13.92
C ASP A 156 5.55 -8.48 -13.65
N HIS A 157 6.08 -9.13 -14.67
CA HIS A 157 7.42 -9.67 -14.74
C HIS A 157 7.83 -9.80 -16.22
N ILE A 158 8.96 -10.43 -16.52
CA ILE A 158 9.61 -10.38 -17.83
C ILE A 158 9.14 -11.44 -18.84
N GLY A 159 8.07 -12.18 -18.57
CA GLY A 159 7.45 -13.10 -19.52
C GLY A 159 8.34 -14.29 -19.88
N TYR A 160 8.55 -14.49 -21.18
CA TYR A 160 9.47 -15.52 -21.69
C TYR A 160 10.95 -15.10 -21.63
N GLY A 161 11.23 -13.97 -21.00
CA GLY A 161 12.56 -13.38 -20.87
C GLY A 161 12.93 -12.50 -22.07
N PRO A 162 13.70 -11.44 -21.83
CA PRO A 162 14.26 -10.62 -22.88
C PRO A 162 15.34 -11.39 -23.67
N SER A 163 15.64 -10.94 -24.89
CA SER A 163 16.68 -11.55 -25.75
C SER A 163 18.08 -11.58 -25.12
N TYR A 164 18.32 -10.71 -24.14
CA TYR A 164 19.55 -10.66 -23.34
C TYR A 164 19.53 -11.56 -22.10
N SER A 165 18.43 -12.24 -21.80
CA SER A 165 18.39 -13.21 -20.70
C SER A 165 19.44 -14.30 -20.90
N ARG A 166 20.18 -14.66 -19.84
CA ARG A 166 21.15 -15.77 -19.83
C ARG A 166 20.54 -17.11 -20.29
N TYR A 167 19.22 -17.23 -20.24
CA TYR A 167 18.46 -18.45 -20.56
C TYR A 167 17.73 -18.35 -21.92
N GLY A 168 17.88 -17.23 -22.65
CA GLY A 168 17.20 -16.98 -23.92
C GLY A 168 15.71 -16.67 -23.75
N SER A 169 15.03 -16.33 -24.85
CA SER A 169 13.65 -15.85 -24.88
C SER A 169 12.57 -16.96 -24.95
N ASN A 170 12.93 -18.23 -24.72
CA ASN A 170 12.02 -19.36 -24.93
C ASN A 170 11.61 -20.07 -23.64
N ARG A 171 11.87 -19.50 -22.50
CA ARG A 171 11.52 -20.07 -21.19
C ARG A 171 10.69 -19.08 -20.39
N ILE A 172 9.67 -19.55 -19.73
CA ILE A 172 8.87 -18.74 -18.81
C ILE A 172 9.76 -18.33 -17.63
N HIS A 173 9.77 -17.04 -17.34
CA HIS A 173 10.34 -16.48 -16.12
C HIS A 173 9.16 -16.27 -15.18
N ASN A 174 9.03 -17.14 -14.18
CA ASN A 174 7.84 -17.19 -13.32
C ASN A 174 7.78 -16.01 -12.36
N GLY A 175 8.93 -15.45 -11.92
CA GLY A 175 8.99 -14.28 -11.06
C GLY A 175 8.28 -14.50 -9.72
N ALA A 176 8.68 -15.54 -8.97
CA ALA A 176 8.01 -15.86 -7.71
C ALA A 176 8.39 -14.88 -6.61
N ASP A 177 9.68 -14.55 -6.50
CA ASP A 177 10.11 -13.48 -5.62
C ASP A 177 9.91 -12.13 -6.29
N ASP A 178 10.25 -12.02 -7.55
CA ASP A 178 10.13 -10.83 -8.38
C ASP A 178 8.93 -10.91 -9.36
N ASN A 179 7.73 -10.37 -9.05
CA ASN A 179 7.35 -9.87 -7.73
C ASN A 179 5.98 -10.44 -7.34
N ALA A 180 5.81 -11.78 -7.52
CA ALA A 180 4.61 -12.43 -6.99
C ALA A 180 4.60 -12.39 -5.45
N SER A 181 5.78 -12.33 -4.79
CA SER A 181 5.90 -12.22 -3.33
C SER A 181 5.29 -10.92 -2.82
N GLY A 182 5.69 -9.77 -3.37
CA GLY A 182 5.14 -8.46 -3.00
C GLY A 182 3.66 -8.33 -3.37
N THR A 183 3.25 -8.86 -4.53
CA THR A 183 1.85 -8.85 -4.97
C THR A 183 0.97 -9.72 -4.05
N ALA A 184 1.44 -10.87 -3.60
CA ALA A 184 0.74 -11.72 -2.63
C ALA A 184 0.60 -11.01 -1.27
N ALA A 185 1.66 -10.35 -0.81
CA ALA A 185 1.63 -9.54 0.41
C ALA A 185 0.63 -8.39 0.31
N LEU A 186 0.57 -7.72 -0.85
CA LEU A 186 -0.40 -6.66 -1.12
C LEU A 186 -1.85 -7.12 -0.95
N ILE A 187 -2.18 -8.33 -1.43
CA ILE A 187 -3.50 -8.95 -1.29
C ILE A 187 -3.85 -9.19 0.19
N GLU A 188 -2.93 -9.77 0.96
CA GLU A 188 -3.15 -10.07 2.37
C GLU A 188 -3.23 -8.78 3.23
N ILE A 189 -2.46 -7.76 2.90
CA ILE A 189 -2.56 -6.44 3.53
C ILE A 189 -3.93 -5.82 3.23
N ALA A 190 -4.46 -5.98 2.02
CA ALA A 190 -5.80 -5.49 1.69
C ALA A 190 -6.89 -6.18 2.54
N GLU A 191 -6.78 -7.49 2.79
CA GLU A 191 -7.68 -8.20 3.71
C GLU A 191 -7.61 -7.65 5.14
N ALA A 192 -6.40 -7.45 5.66
CA ALA A 192 -6.20 -6.93 7.01
C ALA A 192 -6.78 -5.52 7.17
N PHE A 193 -6.55 -4.62 6.19
CA PHE A 193 -7.15 -3.29 6.18
C PHE A 193 -8.67 -3.32 6.01
N ALA A 194 -9.21 -4.19 5.16
CA ALA A 194 -10.66 -4.36 4.99
C ALA A 194 -11.34 -4.79 6.29
N ALA A 195 -10.70 -5.69 7.06
CA ALA A 195 -11.19 -6.13 8.35
C ALA A 195 -11.21 -5.00 9.40
N MET A 196 -10.35 -3.98 9.24
CA MET A 196 -10.25 -2.80 10.10
C MET A 196 -10.92 -1.55 9.47
N LYS A 197 -11.73 -1.71 8.45
CA LYS A 197 -12.42 -0.60 7.76
C LYS A 197 -13.12 0.32 8.77
N GLY A 198 -12.91 1.64 8.61
CA GLY A 198 -13.44 2.66 9.51
C GLY A 198 -12.62 2.88 10.78
N GLN A 199 -11.42 2.29 10.90
CA GLN A 199 -10.48 2.52 12.00
C GLN A 199 -9.20 3.25 11.55
N ASN A 200 -9.01 3.39 10.23
CA ASN A 200 -7.92 4.16 9.63
C ASN A 200 -8.29 5.64 9.57
N LYS A 201 -7.40 6.54 10.04
CA LYS A 201 -7.62 7.99 9.96
C LYS A 201 -7.47 8.51 8.53
N ARG A 202 -6.40 8.11 7.83
CA ARG A 202 -6.09 8.50 6.45
C ARG A 202 -6.67 7.49 5.47
N THR A 203 -6.94 7.92 4.26
CA THR A 203 -7.33 7.01 3.17
C THR A 203 -6.13 6.17 2.76
N VAL A 204 -6.33 4.85 2.68
CA VAL A 204 -5.32 3.90 2.20
C VAL A 204 -5.68 3.49 0.79
N VAL A 205 -4.73 3.61 -0.13
CA VAL A 205 -4.81 3.12 -1.51
C VAL A 205 -3.85 1.94 -1.64
N ILE A 206 -4.37 0.79 -2.06
CA ILE A 206 -3.61 -0.44 -2.24
C ILE A 206 -3.55 -0.72 -3.74
N MET A 207 -2.35 -0.74 -4.32
CA MET A 207 -2.16 -0.71 -5.76
C MET A 207 -1.15 -1.75 -6.23
N ALA A 208 -1.58 -2.61 -7.16
CA ALA A 208 -0.67 -3.43 -7.94
C ALA A 208 -0.29 -2.67 -9.23
N PHE A 209 0.97 -2.30 -9.34
CA PHE A 209 1.51 -1.63 -10.52
C PHE A 209 1.77 -2.62 -11.65
N SER A 210 1.72 -2.12 -12.89
CA SER A 210 2.15 -2.86 -14.08
C SER A 210 3.22 -2.09 -14.82
N ALA A 211 4.00 -2.80 -15.62
CA ALA A 211 5.12 -2.25 -16.41
C ALA A 211 6.20 -1.58 -15.54
N GLU A 212 6.43 -2.13 -14.37
CA GLU A 212 7.60 -1.85 -13.54
C GLU A 212 8.86 -2.25 -14.30
N GLU A 213 8.91 -3.48 -14.81
CA GLU A 213 9.98 -4.10 -15.61
C GLU A 213 10.26 -3.39 -16.95
N MET A 214 9.42 -2.44 -17.31
CA MET A 214 9.55 -1.59 -18.49
C MET A 214 9.97 -0.15 -18.15
N GLY A 215 10.55 0.06 -16.97
CA GLY A 215 11.01 1.35 -16.45
C GLY A 215 9.93 2.09 -15.66
N LEU A 216 9.35 1.45 -14.66
CA LEU A 216 8.44 2.01 -13.65
C LEU A 216 7.20 2.72 -14.24
N LYS A 217 6.73 2.27 -15.43
CA LYS A 217 5.71 3.02 -16.18
C LYS A 217 4.39 3.13 -15.44
N GLY A 218 4.01 2.12 -14.64
CA GLY A 218 2.77 2.11 -13.89
C GLY A 218 2.76 3.13 -12.75
N SER A 219 3.78 3.16 -11.95
CA SER A 219 3.94 4.12 -10.86
C SER A 219 4.18 5.54 -11.38
N LEU A 220 4.98 5.71 -12.45
CA LEU A 220 5.14 6.98 -13.16
C LEU A 220 3.81 7.52 -13.71
N HIS A 221 2.99 6.64 -14.31
CA HIS A 221 1.66 7.01 -14.77
C HIS A 221 0.80 7.53 -13.61
N TYR A 222 0.77 6.79 -12.50
CA TYR A 222 -0.04 7.16 -11.34
C TYR A 222 0.37 8.50 -10.72
N VAL A 223 1.66 8.73 -10.45
CA VAL A 223 2.10 9.99 -9.83
C VAL A 223 1.87 11.23 -10.70
N ASN A 224 1.77 11.04 -12.03
CA ASN A 224 1.46 12.10 -12.98
C ASN A 224 -0.05 12.24 -13.25
N ASN A 225 -0.84 11.21 -12.93
CA ASN A 225 -2.30 11.16 -13.12
C ASN A 225 -2.98 10.58 -11.87
N PRO A 226 -2.83 11.20 -10.70
CA PRO A 226 -3.34 10.64 -9.44
C PRO A 226 -4.86 10.46 -9.50
N LYS A 227 -5.38 9.50 -8.72
CA LYS A 227 -6.82 9.19 -8.64
C LYS A 227 -7.43 9.59 -7.29
N PHE A 228 -6.60 10.08 -6.38
CA PHE A 228 -6.99 10.39 -5.00
C PHE A 228 -6.50 11.77 -4.55
N PRO A 229 -7.21 12.44 -3.62
CA PRO A 229 -8.52 12.03 -3.08
C PRO A 229 -9.60 11.90 -4.15
N LYS A 230 -10.57 11.00 -3.97
CA LYS A 230 -11.69 10.87 -4.92
C LYS A 230 -12.44 12.19 -5.05
N GLY A 231 -12.74 12.59 -6.30
CA GLY A 231 -13.43 13.86 -6.61
C GLY A 231 -12.52 15.09 -6.73
N ASN A 232 -11.32 15.08 -6.10
CA ASN A 232 -10.32 16.16 -6.24
C ASN A 232 -8.90 15.60 -6.16
N PRO A 233 -8.45 14.83 -7.18
CA PRO A 233 -7.16 14.18 -7.15
C PRO A 233 -5.99 15.17 -7.11
N ASP A 234 -5.09 14.98 -6.15
CA ASP A 234 -3.90 15.79 -5.98
C ASP A 234 -2.74 14.95 -5.41
N ILE A 235 -1.63 14.88 -6.14
CA ILE A 235 -0.43 14.13 -5.70
C ILE A 235 0.16 14.71 -4.41
N LYS A 236 -0.02 16.00 -4.14
CA LYS A 236 0.45 16.64 -2.90
C LYS A 236 -0.29 16.17 -1.65
N LYS A 237 -1.44 15.54 -1.81
CA LYS A 237 -2.19 14.91 -0.73
C LYS A 237 -1.65 13.52 -0.35
N HIS A 238 -0.75 12.97 -1.15
CA HIS A 238 -0.10 11.71 -0.81
C HIS A 238 0.99 11.97 0.23
N VAL A 239 0.89 11.26 1.35
CA VAL A 239 1.75 11.51 2.52
C VAL A 239 2.78 10.43 2.73
N PHE A 240 2.58 9.25 2.13
CA PHE A 240 3.49 8.13 2.25
C PHE A 240 3.23 7.08 1.16
N MET A 241 4.31 6.41 0.73
CA MET A 241 4.22 5.24 -0.14
C MET A 241 5.10 4.11 0.40
N LEU A 242 4.47 2.96 0.68
CA LEU A 242 5.14 1.70 0.99
C LEU A 242 5.25 0.87 -0.29
N ASN A 243 6.47 0.54 -0.70
CA ASN A 243 6.73 -0.37 -1.81
C ASN A 243 7.20 -1.73 -1.29
N MET A 244 6.69 -2.81 -1.89
CA MET A 244 7.09 -4.17 -1.58
C MET A 244 7.54 -4.87 -2.86
N ASP A 245 8.83 -5.21 -2.90
CA ASP A 245 9.41 -5.84 -4.07
C ASP A 245 10.47 -6.84 -3.64
N MET A 246 10.36 -8.09 -4.10
CA MET A 246 11.24 -9.19 -3.72
C MET A 246 11.36 -9.39 -2.21
N ILE A 247 10.25 -9.69 -1.54
CA ILE A 247 10.18 -9.85 -0.07
C ILE A 247 10.11 -11.31 0.40
N GLY A 248 10.29 -12.27 -0.50
CA GLY A 248 10.14 -13.70 -0.25
C GLY A 248 11.42 -14.45 0.17
N TYR A 249 12.58 -13.78 0.21
CA TYR A 249 13.87 -14.43 0.50
C TYR A 249 14.42 -14.13 1.90
N LEU A 250 13.63 -13.59 2.81
CA LEU A 250 14.08 -13.30 4.17
C LEU A 250 14.74 -14.52 4.83
N GLY A 251 15.94 -14.31 5.40
CA GLY A 251 16.72 -15.36 6.06
C GLY A 251 17.52 -16.28 5.13
N LYS A 252 17.21 -16.32 3.85
CA LYS A 252 18.04 -17.02 2.82
C LYS A 252 19.16 -16.12 2.32
N SER A 253 18.91 -14.82 2.21
CA SER A 253 19.86 -13.79 1.82
C SER A 253 20.63 -13.14 2.97
N LYS A 254 20.33 -13.47 4.22
CA LYS A 254 20.85 -12.85 5.46
C LYS A 254 20.55 -11.37 5.66
N THR A 255 19.83 -10.74 4.76
CA THR A 255 19.62 -9.28 4.77
C THR A 255 18.15 -8.98 4.54
N ALA A 256 17.49 -8.34 5.51
CA ALA A 256 16.28 -7.62 5.23
C ALA A 256 16.70 -6.21 4.83
N VAL A 257 16.33 -5.79 3.63
CA VAL A 257 16.67 -4.48 3.11
C VAL A 257 15.49 -3.57 3.29
N PHE A 258 15.69 -2.51 4.02
CA PHE A 258 14.70 -1.44 4.17
C PHE A 258 15.32 -0.15 3.69
N ASP A 259 14.54 0.69 3.04
CA ASP A 259 14.86 2.11 3.10
C ASP A 259 14.73 2.51 4.58
N ASP A 260 15.83 2.87 5.20
CA ASP A 260 15.95 3.20 6.64
C ASP A 260 15.26 4.53 7.02
N GLY A 261 14.33 5.01 6.20
CA GLY A 261 13.67 6.29 6.38
C GLY A 261 14.52 7.47 5.92
N SER A 262 15.46 7.27 5.00
CA SER A 262 16.26 8.36 4.40
C SER A 262 15.39 9.44 3.76
N SER A 263 14.15 9.10 3.40
CA SER A 263 13.16 10.05 2.89
C SER A 263 12.41 10.82 4.00
N SER A 264 12.43 10.33 5.25
CA SER A 264 11.69 10.92 6.38
C SER A 264 12.21 10.39 7.72
N PRO A 265 12.65 11.28 8.65
CA PRO A 265 13.02 10.88 9.99
C PRO A 265 11.90 10.18 10.76
N ASP A 266 10.64 10.59 10.52
CA ASP A 266 9.47 10.00 11.17
C ASP A 266 9.29 8.54 10.75
N ILE A 267 9.45 8.26 9.44
CA ILE A 267 9.40 6.89 8.91
C ILE A 267 10.56 6.08 9.47
N GLY A 268 11.79 6.63 9.52
CA GLY A 268 12.96 5.97 10.11
C GLY A 268 12.73 5.57 11.57
N PHE A 269 12.06 6.41 12.35
CA PHE A 269 11.69 6.09 13.73
C PHE A 269 10.72 4.91 13.82
N ILE A 270 9.66 4.90 13.00
CA ILE A 270 8.68 3.80 12.96
C ILE A 270 9.36 2.49 12.50
N ILE A 271 10.17 2.55 11.46
CA ILE A 271 10.95 1.42 10.94
C ILE A 271 11.82 0.81 12.04
N LYS A 272 12.54 1.64 12.79
CA LYS A 272 13.40 1.18 13.89
C LYS A 272 12.60 0.42 14.94
N GLN A 273 11.48 0.99 15.42
CA GLN A 273 10.64 0.35 16.44
C GLN A 273 10.08 -1.00 15.96
N LEU A 274 9.59 -1.05 14.71
CA LEU A 274 9.04 -2.28 14.15
C LEU A 274 10.13 -3.32 13.87
N SER A 275 11.32 -2.90 13.43
CA SER A 275 12.45 -3.81 13.20
C SER A 275 12.89 -4.50 14.49
N GLU A 276 12.89 -3.79 15.61
CA GLU A 276 13.14 -4.36 16.93
C GLU A 276 12.03 -5.37 17.31
N LYS A 277 10.77 -5.00 17.15
CA LYS A 277 9.61 -5.88 17.40
C LYS A 277 9.69 -7.17 16.60
N TYR A 278 10.00 -7.08 15.32
CA TYR A 278 10.07 -8.22 14.40
C TYR A 278 11.44 -8.93 14.42
N SER A 279 12.40 -8.45 15.21
CA SER A 279 13.74 -9.03 15.31
C SER A 279 14.41 -9.25 13.94
N PHE A 280 14.43 -8.21 13.11
CA PHE A 280 15.18 -8.24 11.87
C PHE A 280 16.67 -8.05 12.13
N ALA A 281 17.51 -8.89 11.53
CA ALA A 281 18.94 -8.94 11.81
C ALA A 281 19.72 -7.74 11.29
N LYS A 282 19.29 -7.10 10.18
CA LYS A 282 19.87 -5.88 9.61
C LYS A 282 18.87 -5.14 8.76
N SER A 283 18.86 -3.81 8.88
CA SER A 283 18.33 -2.91 7.85
C SER A 283 19.51 -2.42 7.01
N VAL A 284 19.34 -2.30 5.72
CA VAL A 284 20.31 -1.72 4.80
C VAL A 284 19.70 -0.49 4.17
N THR A 285 20.40 0.61 4.26
CA THR A 285 20.00 1.86 3.60
C THR A 285 20.26 1.75 2.12
N LEU A 286 19.20 1.84 1.31
CA LEU A 286 19.29 1.95 -0.14
C LEU A 286 19.30 3.43 -0.55
N ARG A 287 20.31 4.19 -0.15
CA ARG A 287 20.41 5.61 -0.56
C ARG A 287 20.51 5.72 -2.07
N GLY A 288 19.51 6.38 -2.67
CA GLY A 288 19.55 6.75 -4.08
C GLY A 288 19.35 5.62 -5.08
N SER A 289 18.89 4.42 -4.66
CA SER A 289 18.53 3.37 -5.59
C SER A 289 17.09 3.55 -6.07
N GLY A 290 16.93 4.00 -7.32
CA GLY A 290 15.63 4.17 -7.99
C GLY A 290 15.04 2.88 -8.57
N GLY A 291 15.48 1.72 -8.11
CA GLY A 291 15.24 0.43 -8.77
C GLY A 291 13.83 -0.14 -8.65
N SER A 292 12.82 0.55 -8.12
CA SER A 292 11.44 0.07 -8.05
C SER A 292 10.42 1.19 -7.88
N ASP A 293 9.13 0.87 -7.80
CA ASP A 293 7.96 1.77 -7.86
C ASP A 293 7.89 2.87 -6.79
N HIS A 294 8.72 2.84 -5.75
CA HIS A 294 8.84 3.94 -4.78
C HIS A 294 9.51 5.19 -5.38
N ALA A 295 10.39 5.02 -6.38
CA ALA A 295 11.18 6.12 -6.93
C ALA A 295 10.35 7.27 -7.53
N PRO A 296 9.28 7.03 -8.32
CA PRO A 296 8.42 8.10 -8.82
C PRO A 296 7.75 8.91 -7.70
N PHE A 297 7.37 8.27 -6.58
CA PHE A 297 6.78 8.94 -5.43
C PHE A 297 7.82 9.78 -4.68
N TYR A 298 9.00 9.21 -4.44
CA TYR A 298 10.12 9.92 -3.84
C TYR A 298 10.48 11.19 -4.63
N ASN A 299 10.54 11.10 -5.96
CA ASN A 299 10.82 12.25 -6.82
C ASN A 299 9.71 13.32 -6.80
N LYS A 300 8.49 12.95 -6.38
CA LYS A 300 7.41 13.91 -6.05
C LYS A 300 7.49 14.45 -4.61
N LYS A 301 8.56 14.16 -3.86
CA LYS A 301 8.75 14.57 -2.47
C LYS A 301 7.73 13.95 -1.52
N ILE A 302 7.37 12.73 -1.78
CA ILE A 302 6.52 11.91 -0.92
C ILE A 302 7.43 10.99 -0.13
N PRO A 303 7.34 10.95 1.21
CA PRO A 303 8.04 9.96 2.02
C PRO A 303 7.76 8.54 1.56
N VAL A 304 8.79 7.71 1.46
CA VAL A 304 8.67 6.33 1.00
C VAL A 304 9.33 5.36 1.98
N ALA A 305 8.87 4.12 1.96
CA ALA A 305 9.60 2.98 2.50
C ALA A 305 9.63 1.87 1.44
N PHE A 306 10.76 1.21 1.33
CA PHE A 306 10.97 0.12 0.38
C PHE A 306 11.31 -1.17 1.12
N LEU A 307 10.46 -2.18 1.02
CA LEU A 307 10.70 -3.50 1.60
C LEU A 307 11.25 -4.44 0.53
N HIS A 308 12.41 -4.99 0.81
CA HIS A 308 13.12 -5.91 -0.07
C HIS A 308 13.94 -6.90 0.77
N THR A 309 14.21 -8.11 0.31
CA THR A 309 15.00 -9.12 1.04
C THR A 309 16.37 -9.43 0.41
N GLY A 310 16.80 -8.57 -0.50
CA GLY A 310 18.10 -8.68 -1.18
C GLY A 310 18.00 -9.44 -2.51
N LEU A 311 18.91 -9.12 -3.43
CA LEU A 311 19.07 -9.85 -4.69
C LEU A 311 19.61 -11.26 -4.44
N HIS A 312 19.23 -12.19 -5.30
CA HIS A 312 19.65 -13.58 -5.26
C HIS A 312 19.99 -14.12 -6.67
N ASP A 313 20.66 -15.26 -6.75
CA ASP A 313 21.16 -15.86 -8.01
C ASP A 313 20.05 -16.22 -9.02
N TYR A 314 18.80 -16.23 -8.57
CA TYR A 314 17.63 -16.58 -9.40
C TYR A 314 16.90 -15.36 -9.96
N TYR A 315 17.29 -14.14 -9.55
CA TYR A 315 16.71 -12.89 -10.04
C TYR A 315 16.74 -12.84 -11.57
N HIS A 316 15.60 -12.50 -12.19
CA HIS A 316 15.40 -12.46 -13.64
C HIS A 316 15.79 -13.76 -14.37
N THR A 317 15.56 -14.91 -13.73
CA THR A 317 15.79 -16.22 -14.33
C THR A 317 14.52 -17.10 -14.25
N PRO A 318 14.41 -18.14 -15.13
CA PRO A 318 13.34 -19.15 -15.02
C PRO A 318 13.41 -19.98 -13.74
N LYS A 319 14.39 -19.74 -12.88
CA LYS A 319 14.57 -20.44 -11.60
C LYS A 319 13.98 -19.67 -10.42
N ASP A 320 13.47 -18.47 -10.62
CA ASP A 320 12.70 -17.75 -9.60
C ASP A 320 11.28 -18.34 -9.54
N THR A 321 11.15 -19.40 -8.73
CA THR A 321 9.97 -20.26 -8.65
C THR A 321 9.41 -20.33 -7.22
N ALA A 322 8.12 -20.60 -7.09
CA ALA A 322 7.38 -20.57 -5.82
C ALA A 322 7.93 -21.51 -4.74
N ASP A 323 8.56 -22.65 -5.13
CA ASP A 323 9.19 -23.59 -4.21
C ASP A 323 10.45 -23.03 -3.50
N ARG A 324 10.97 -21.90 -3.97
CA ARG A 324 12.15 -21.23 -3.41
C ARG A 324 11.81 -20.16 -2.38
N ILE A 325 10.58 -19.73 -2.32
CA ILE A 325 10.14 -18.71 -1.37
C ILE A 325 10.26 -19.20 0.07
N ASN A 326 10.71 -18.34 0.96
CA ASN A 326 10.61 -18.54 2.41
C ASN A 326 9.28 -17.98 2.90
N TYR A 327 8.24 -18.81 2.93
CA TYR A 327 6.90 -18.36 3.29
C TYR A 327 6.76 -17.89 4.75
N ASP A 328 7.56 -18.41 5.68
CA ASP A 328 7.61 -17.88 7.06
C ASP A 328 8.22 -16.47 7.08
N GLY A 329 9.25 -16.26 6.24
CA GLY A 329 9.84 -14.94 6.04
C GLY A 329 8.90 -13.98 5.34
N LEU A 330 8.19 -14.43 4.31
CA LEU A 330 7.22 -13.65 3.56
C LEU A 330 6.07 -13.19 4.47
N GLU A 331 5.51 -14.09 5.28
CA GLU A 331 4.47 -13.74 6.27
C GLU A 331 4.97 -12.68 7.25
N LYS A 332 6.20 -12.82 7.74
CA LYS A 332 6.82 -11.87 8.66
C LYS A 332 6.99 -10.48 8.00
N MET A 333 7.47 -10.43 6.75
CA MET A 333 7.60 -9.19 5.97
C MET A 333 6.25 -8.54 5.69
N THR A 334 5.23 -9.33 5.36
CA THR A 334 3.87 -8.85 5.09
C THR A 334 3.23 -8.22 6.34
N ARG A 335 3.35 -8.89 7.48
CA ARG A 335 2.88 -8.38 8.77
C ARG A 335 3.57 -7.07 9.16
N TYR A 336 4.88 -7.02 8.96
CA TYR A 336 5.67 -5.80 9.17
C TYR A 336 5.20 -4.66 8.26
N GLY A 337 5.00 -4.91 6.97
CA GLY A 337 4.51 -3.92 6.01
C GLY A 337 3.13 -3.38 6.37
N PHE A 338 2.21 -4.26 6.80
CA PHE A 338 0.91 -3.85 7.30
C PHE A 338 1.02 -2.89 8.51
N GLU A 339 1.81 -3.26 9.52
CA GLU A 339 1.96 -2.43 10.72
C GLU A 339 2.66 -1.10 10.40
N LEU A 340 3.64 -1.08 9.50
CA LEU A 340 4.29 0.15 9.06
C LEU A 340 3.26 1.10 8.42
N ALA A 341 2.50 0.62 7.45
CA ALA A 341 1.46 1.41 6.81
C ALA A 341 0.37 1.85 7.79
N TRP A 342 -0.03 0.96 8.72
CA TRP A 342 -1.04 1.25 9.73
C TRP A 342 -0.58 2.37 10.69
N ASN A 343 0.67 2.35 11.14
CA ASN A 343 1.22 3.40 12.00
C ASN A 343 1.21 4.76 11.30
N VAL A 344 1.65 4.83 10.03
CA VAL A 344 1.61 6.07 9.25
C VAL A 344 0.19 6.53 9.01
N CYS A 345 -0.72 5.60 8.67
CA CYS A 345 -2.12 5.89 8.41
C CYS A 345 -2.82 6.52 9.62
N ASN A 346 -2.42 6.16 10.84
CA ASN A 346 -3.01 6.60 12.09
C ASN A 346 -2.17 7.62 12.88
N ALA A 347 -1.03 8.03 12.37
CA ALA A 347 -0.21 9.09 12.97
C ALA A 347 -1.03 10.38 13.14
N VAL A 348 -0.78 11.10 14.24
CA VAL A 348 -1.46 12.37 14.53
C VAL A 348 -1.01 13.43 13.53
N GLU A 349 0.30 13.54 13.35
CA GLU A 349 0.92 14.47 12.42
C GLU A 349 1.19 13.81 11.07
N ARG A 350 1.29 14.62 10.04
CA ARG A 350 1.77 14.19 8.73
C ARG A 350 3.26 13.87 8.84
N VAL A 351 3.69 12.75 8.24
CA VAL A 351 5.11 12.44 8.12
C VAL A 351 5.79 13.41 7.16
N GLU A 352 6.91 13.99 7.60
CA GLU A 352 7.61 15.03 6.84
C GLU A 352 8.65 14.44 5.90
N PHE A 353 8.79 15.04 4.72
CA PHE A 353 9.83 14.67 3.75
C PHE A 353 11.15 15.37 4.09
N ASP A 354 12.26 14.63 4.11
CA ASP A 354 13.59 15.21 4.33
C ASP A 354 14.16 15.82 3.03
N TYR A 355 13.98 17.12 2.88
CA TYR A 355 14.51 17.87 1.74
C TYR A 355 16.04 18.01 1.77
N GLY A 356 16.67 17.88 2.93
CA GLY A 356 18.12 18.04 3.11
C GLY A 356 18.93 16.90 2.51
N SER A 357 18.36 15.70 2.48
CA SER A 357 18.97 14.50 1.91
C SER A 357 18.51 14.19 0.48
N PHE A 358 17.61 15.02 -0.10
CA PHE A 358 17.02 14.73 -1.39
C PHE A 358 18.04 14.72 -2.53
N THR A 359 18.07 13.59 -3.27
CA THR A 359 18.70 13.47 -4.59
C THR A 359 17.69 12.75 -5.49
N GLU A 360 17.46 13.31 -6.69
CA GLU A 360 16.50 12.70 -7.63
C GLU A 360 16.96 11.29 -8.01
N MET A 361 16.05 10.33 -7.90
CA MET A 361 16.29 8.94 -8.26
C MET A 361 16.21 8.76 -9.78
N ASP A 362 17.14 8.01 -10.33
CA ASP A 362 17.10 7.58 -11.75
C ASP A 362 16.07 6.45 -11.91
N TYR A 363 15.31 6.50 -12.98
CA TYR A 363 14.35 5.45 -13.36
C TYR A 363 14.96 4.41 -14.31
N SER A 364 16.22 4.56 -14.68
CA SER A 364 16.89 3.56 -15.53
C SER A 364 16.98 2.25 -14.78
N HIS A 365 16.16 1.29 -15.16
CA HIS A 365 16.41 -0.11 -14.87
C HIS A 365 17.66 -0.52 -15.60
N ASP A 366 18.79 -0.52 -14.90
CA ASP A 366 20.00 -1.14 -15.42
C ASP A 366 19.86 -2.66 -15.32
N HIS A 367 19.27 -3.27 -16.35
CA HIS A 367 19.20 -4.74 -16.51
C HIS A 367 20.57 -5.39 -16.70
N GLY A 368 21.65 -4.63 -16.66
CA GLY A 368 23.03 -5.04 -16.79
C GLY A 368 23.78 -4.86 -15.49
N GLN A 369 23.94 -5.95 -14.76
CA GLN A 369 25.06 -6.25 -13.87
C GLN A 369 25.91 -5.05 -13.37
N LYS A 370 25.36 -4.14 -12.66
CA LYS A 370 26.10 -3.37 -11.67
C LYS A 370 25.59 -3.80 -10.31
N ASP A 371 26.49 -4.52 -9.60
CA ASP A 371 26.31 -4.79 -8.19
C ASP A 371 25.87 -3.51 -7.51
N MET A 372 24.63 -3.48 -6.99
CA MET A 372 24.24 -2.37 -6.12
C MET A 372 25.23 -2.36 -4.96
N PRO A 373 25.93 -1.25 -4.70
CA PRO A 373 26.82 -1.18 -3.55
C PRO A 373 25.97 -1.30 -2.29
N LEU A 374 25.96 -2.48 -1.71
CA LEU A 374 25.46 -2.72 -0.36
C LEU A 374 26.45 -2.10 0.60
N GLU A 375 26.30 -0.82 0.96
CA GLU A 375 27.00 -0.31 2.12
C GLU A 375 26.40 -0.96 3.37
N VAL A 376 27.08 -2.00 3.81
CA VAL A 376 26.80 -2.65 5.10
C VAL A 376 27.48 -1.80 6.17
N THR A 377 26.71 -0.94 6.84
CA THR A 377 27.21 -0.31 8.07
C THR A 377 27.30 -1.35 9.18
N PRO A 378 28.40 -1.36 9.95
CA PRO A 378 28.69 -2.38 10.96
C PRO A 378 27.73 -2.38 12.15
#